data_2d855668af75e8388d6c33a5ddcc814d
#
_entry.id   2d855668af75e8388d6c33a5ddcc814d
#
_cell.length_a   1.000
_cell.length_b   1.000
_cell.length_c   1.000
_cell.angle_alpha   90.00
_cell.angle_beta   90.00
_cell.angle_gamma   90.00
#
_symmetry.space_group_name_H-M   'P 1'
#
loop_
_entity.id
_entity.type
_entity.pdbx_description
1 polymer ?
#
loop_
_entity_poly.entity_id
_entity_poly.type
_entity_poly.pdbx_seq_one_letter_code
_entity_poly.pdbx_strand_id
1 'polypeptide(L)'
;RFGSKNGKPGDYIRVITRAANPTVDFNTISSSGAESVSSKAITVDLSSTSTQNVTVDYAVTGTATGSGTDYTLANGTLTISAGSTSGTITIASIVDDSLDETNETVVVTLSSPNNATLGSDSVHTYTINDNDDAPVVDFNATSSSGAESVSSKDLTVDLSAASGQDVTVDYAVTGTATGSGTDYTLANG
;
A
#
# COMPACT_ATOMS: atom_id res chain seq x y z
N ARG A 1 22.66 -57.22 17.67
CA ARG A 1 24.07 -57.43 18.11
C ARG A 1 24.98 -56.88 17.05
N PHE A 2 25.57 -55.69 17.27
CA PHE A 2 26.63 -55.19 16.43
C PHE A 2 27.93 -55.81 16.91
N GLY A 3 28.54 -56.62 16.05
CA GLY A 3 29.83 -57.28 16.33
C GLY A 3 30.96 -56.26 16.39
N SER A 4 31.65 -56.20 17.51
CA SER A 4 32.96 -55.56 17.64
C SER A 4 33.93 -56.18 16.67
N LYS A 5 34.44 -55.42 15.71
CA LYS A 5 35.68 -55.75 15.01
C LYS A 5 36.70 -54.63 15.27
N ASN A 6 37.82 -55.04 15.79
CA ASN A 6 39.01 -54.28 16.08
C ASN A 6 39.25 -53.10 15.14
N GLY A 7 38.65 -51.95 15.43
CA GLY A 7 38.97 -50.67 14.80
C GLY A 7 40.22 -50.11 15.46
N LYS A 8 41.18 -49.64 14.70
CA LYS A 8 42.31 -48.86 15.20
C LYS A 8 41.76 -47.65 16.01
N PRO A 9 42.44 -47.22 17.09
CA PRO A 9 42.09 -45.99 17.78
C PRO A 9 42.11 -44.82 16.78
N GLY A 10 40.94 -44.26 16.50
CA GLY A 10 40.81 -43.13 15.59
C GLY A 10 39.74 -43.26 14.50
N ASP A 11 39.03 -44.42 14.40
CA ASP A 11 37.95 -44.58 13.40
C ASP A 11 36.62 -44.02 13.94
N TYR A 12 36.44 -42.72 13.82
CA TYR A 12 35.20 -42.03 14.20
C TYR A 12 34.25 -41.97 13.00
N ILE A 13 33.09 -42.58 13.13
CA ILE A 13 31.97 -42.32 12.20
C ILE A 13 31.49 -40.88 12.44
N ARG A 14 31.85 -39.97 11.57
CA ARG A 14 31.33 -38.61 11.59
C ARG A 14 29.96 -38.63 10.91
N VAL A 15 28.90 -38.60 11.69
CA VAL A 15 27.55 -38.37 11.14
C VAL A 15 27.46 -36.88 10.76
N ILE A 16 27.53 -36.59 9.47
CA ILE A 16 27.29 -35.26 8.95
C ILE A 16 25.78 -35.14 8.75
N THR A 17 25.08 -34.54 9.69
CA THR A 17 23.69 -34.13 9.48
C THR A 17 23.71 -32.84 8.65
N ARG A 18 23.02 -32.84 7.50
CA ARG A 18 22.77 -31.58 6.77
C ARG A 18 21.91 -30.70 7.68
N ALA A 19 22.33 -29.46 7.90
CA ALA A 19 21.48 -28.49 8.59
C ALA A 19 20.17 -28.31 7.81
N ALA A 20 19.06 -28.19 8.53
CA ALA A 20 17.80 -27.87 7.91
C ALA A 20 17.90 -26.51 7.20
N ASN A 21 17.19 -26.37 6.10
CA ASN A 21 17.09 -25.06 5.45
C ASN A 21 16.42 -24.06 6.40
N PRO A 22 16.83 -22.80 6.43
CA PRO A 22 16.13 -21.77 7.21
C PRO A 22 14.71 -21.54 6.68
N THR A 23 13.83 -20.99 7.50
CA THR A 23 12.59 -20.37 7.04
C THR A 23 12.88 -18.96 6.57
N VAL A 24 12.09 -18.47 5.60
CA VAL A 24 12.11 -17.11 5.10
C VAL A 24 10.75 -16.46 5.37
N ASP A 25 10.75 -15.33 6.08
CA ASP A 25 9.56 -14.64 6.56
C ASP A 25 9.75 -13.11 6.46
N PHE A 26 8.66 -12.35 6.38
CA PHE A 26 8.72 -10.92 6.65
C PHE A 26 8.97 -10.68 8.14
N ASN A 27 9.80 -9.69 8.46
CA ASN A 27 10.05 -9.24 9.85
C ASN A 27 8.76 -8.73 10.53
N THR A 28 7.89 -8.11 9.75
CA THR A 28 6.56 -7.66 10.17
C THR A 28 5.55 -7.90 9.03
N ILE A 29 4.31 -8.21 9.36
CA ILE A 29 3.25 -8.48 8.37
C ILE A 29 2.54 -7.20 7.89
N SER A 30 2.77 -6.06 8.55
CA SER A 30 2.19 -4.78 8.15
C SER A 30 3.05 -3.59 8.57
N SER A 31 2.91 -2.50 7.84
CA SER A 31 3.46 -1.17 8.17
C SER A 31 2.69 -0.09 7.41
N SER A 32 2.90 1.17 7.77
CA SER A 32 2.29 2.31 7.08
C SER A 32 3.24 3.51 7.06
N GLY A 33 2.92 4.49 6.26
CA GLY A 33 3.57 5.80 6.21
C GLY A 33 2.72 6.78 5.42
N ALA A 34 2.91 8.09 5.64
CA ALA A 34 2.29 9.10 4.80
C ALA A 34 2.89 9.02 3.38
N GLU A 35 2.18 9.46 2.37
CA GLU A 35 2.66 9.52 0.99
C GLU A 35 3.84 10.47 0.82
N SER A 36 4.00 11.47 1.71
CA SER A 36 5.19 12.33 1.77
C SER A 36 6.50 11.59 2.09
N VAL A 37 6.44 10.29 2.44
CA VAL A 37 7.61 9.44 2.62
C VAL A 37 8.02 8.83 1.29
N SER A 38 9.14 9.24 0.74
CA SER A 38 9.59 8.87 -0.62
C SER A 38 9.89 7.38 -0.84
N SER A 39 10.06 6.58 0.21
CA SER A 39 10.31 5.13 0.10
C SER A 39 10.09 4.39 1.41
N LYS A 40 9.81 3.08 1.31
CA LYS A 40 9.70 2.15 2.43
C LYS A 40 10.52 0.89 2.19
N ALA A 41 11.43 0.60 3.10
CA ALA A 41 12.15 -0.67 3.14
C ALA A 41 11.33 -1.71 3.95
N ILE A 42 11.13 -2.89 3.38
CA ILE A 42 10.48 -4.04 4.02
C ILE A 42 11.54 -5.11 4.22
N THR A 43 11.77 -5.52 5.46
CA THR A 43 12.79 -6.52 5.81
C THR A 43 12.22 -7.93 5.71
N VAL A 44 12.99 -8.80 5.05
CA VAL A 44 12.74 -10.24 4.97
C VAL A 44 13.85 -10.93 5.74
N ASP A 45 13.48 -11.77 6.71
CA ASP A 45 14.40 -12.46 7.62
C ASP A 45 14.52 -13.95 7.31
N LEU A 46 15.67 -14.51 7.64
CA LEU A 46 15.90 -15.95 7.72
C LEU A 46 15.97 -16.39 9.18
N SER A 47 15.37 -17.50 9.51
CA SER A 47 15.41 -18.08 10.87
C SER A 47 16.83 -18.49 11.33
N SER A 48 17.76 -18.68 10.38
CA SER A 48 19.17 -18.91 10.62
C SER A 48 20.01 -18.59 9.37
N THR A 49 21.33 -18.42 9.53
CA THR A 49 22.22 -18.23 8.40
C THR A 49 22.25 -19.45 7.48
N SER A 50 22.34 -19.22 6.17
CA SER A 50 22.60 -20.25 5.15
C SER A 50 24.05 -20.17 4.66
N THR A 51 24.64 -21.30 4.31
CA THR A 51 25.95 -21.36 3.64
C THR A 51 25.86 -21.09 2.13
N GLN A 52 24.63 -20.97 1.60
CA GLN A 52 24.35 -20.68 0.20
C GLN A 52 23.46 -19.43 0.12
N ASN A 53 23.48 -18.73 -1.02
CA ASN A 53 22.52 -17.68 -1.27
C ASN A 53 21.09 -18.26 -1.20
N VAL A 54 20.22 -17.58 -0.47
CA VAL A 54 18.78 -17.85 -0.46
C VAL A 54 18.11 -16.89 -1.43
N THR A 55 17.25 -17.40 -2.31
CA THR A 55 16.40 -16.56 -3.16
C THR A 55 14.93 -16.82 -2.84
N VAL A 56 14.13 -15.78 -2.92
CA VAL A 56 12.67 -15.86 -2.76
C VAL A 56 12.02 -14.91 -3.78
N ASP A 57 11.06 -15.40 -4.53
CA ASP A 57 10.29 -14.59 -5.44
C ASP A 57 9.24 -13.79 -4.65
N TYR A 58 8.91 -12.59 -5.14
CA TYR A 58 7.83 -11.79 -4.59
C TYR A 58 6.94 -11.22 -5.68
N ALA A 59 5.65 -11.19 -5.39
CA ALA A 59 4.61 -10.57 -6.19
C ALA A 59 4.03 -9.36 -5.46
N VAL A 60 3.70 -8.32 -6.22
CA VAL A 60 3.16 -7.05 -5.72
C VAL A 60 1.73 -6.86 -6.20
N THR A 61 0.82 -6.58 -5.29
CA THR A 61 -0.61 -6.31 -5.51
C THR A 61 -1.05 -5.21 -4.54
N GLY A 62 -2.35 -4.88 -4.50
CA GLY A 62 -2.90 -3.89 -3.57
C GLY A 62 -3.86 -2.96 -4.27
N THR A 63 -4.27 -1.88 -3.59
CA THR A 63 -5.14 -0.83 -4.16
C THR A 63 -4.33 0.27 -4.82
N ALA A 64 -3.13 0.56 -4.30
CA ALA A 64 -2.22 1.53 -4.88
C ALA A 64 -1.73 1.10 -6.28
N THR A 65 -1.59 2.05 -7.18
CA THR A 65 -1.20 1.85 -8.57
C THR A 65 0.32 1.96 -8.72
N GLY A 66 0.97 0.86 -9.08
CA GLY A 66 2.42 0.82 -9.30
C GLY A 66 2.86 1.54 -10.57
N SER A 67 4.13 1.29 -10.95
CA SER A 67 4.77 1.85 -12.15
C SER A 67 4.98 3.37 -12.13
N GLY A 68 5.05 3.95 -10.92
CA GLY A 68 5.34 5.37 -10.71
C GLY A 68 4.11 6.27 -10.70
N THR A 69 2.89 5.73 -10.61
CA THR A 69 1.68 6.50 -10.28
C THR A 69 1.70 6.81 -8.79
N ASP A 70 1.55 5.82 -7.90
CA ASP A 70 1.60 6.01 -6.46
C ASP A 70 2.93 5.52 -5.87
N TYR A 71 3.58 4.53 -6.51
CA TYR A 71 4.88 4.00 -6.11
C TYR A 71 5.58 3.26 -7.24
N THR A 72 6.85 2.87 -7.00
CA THR A 72 7.62 2.00 -7.88
C THR A 72 8.08 0.75 -7.14
N LEU A 73 7.50 -0.39 -7.46
CA LEU A 73 7.97 -1.73 -7.11
C LEU A 73 7.31 -2.74 -8.06
N ALA A 74 8.11 -3.44 -8.86
CA ALA A 74 7.63 -4.54 -9.70
C ALA A 74 7.80 -5.89 -8.99
N ASN A 75 7.13 -6.94 -9.48
CA ASN A 75 7.42 -8.32 -9.08
C ASN A 75 8.91 -8.62 -9.31
N GLY A 76 9.50 -9.44 -8.44
CA GLY A 76 10.92 -9.73 -8.54
C GLY A 76 11.36 -10.90 -7.69
N THR A 77 12.68 -11.03 -7.56
CA THR A 77 13.35 -12.05 -6.74
C THR A 77 14.29 -11.36 -5.78
N LEU A 78 14.12 -11.57 -4.48
CA LEU A 78 15.06 -11.14 -3.45
C LEU A 78 16.15 -12.20 -3.29
N THR A 79 17.41 -11.77 -3.23
CA THR A 79 18.55 -12.62 -2.90
C THR A 79 19.13 -12.22 -1.55
N ILE A 80 19.16 -13.13 -0.61
CA ILE A 80 19.84 -13.00 0.68
C ILE A 80 21.16 -13.77 0.58
N SER A 81 22.29 -13.05 0.69
CA SER A 81 23.61 -13.62 0.50
C SER A 81 23.95 -14.66 1.56
N ALA A 82 24.77 -15.65 1.20
CA ALA A 82 25.31 -16.63 2.14
C ALA A 82 25.94 -15.94 3.36
N GLY A 83 25.63 -16.44 4.55
CA GLY A 83 26.07 -15.87 5.82
C GLY A 83 25.22 -14.72 6.36
N SER A 84 24.35 -14.13 5.56
CA SER A 84 23.38 -13.12 6.00
C SER A 84 22.12 -13.79 6.58
N THR A 85 21.40 -13.03 7.44
CA THR A 85 20.12 -13.43 8.05
C THR A 85 18.95 -12.60 7.56
N SER A 86 19.17 -11.60 6.71
CA SER A 86 18.09 -10.74 6.19
C SER A 86 18.41 -10.14 4.83
N GLY A 87 17.37 -9.71 4.16
CA GLY A 87 17.41 -8.91 2.94
C GLY A 87 16.28 -7.87 2.97
N THR A 88 16.24 -6.99 1.97
CA THR A 88 15.29 -5.88 1.93
C THR A 88 14.62 -5.79 0.56
N ILE A 89 13.29 -5.66 0.55
CA ILE A 89 12.49 -5.24 -0.60
C ILE A 89 12.13 -3.77 -0.37
N THR A 90 12.32 -2.91 -1.36
CA THR A 90 12.06 -1.47 -1.22
C THR A 90 10.92 -1.03 -2.12
N ILE A 91 9.85 -0.52 -1.52
CA ILE A 91 8.85 0.30 -2.20
C ILE A 91 9.50 1.67 -2.40
N ALA A 92 9.74 2.05 -3.63
CA ALA A 92 10.46 3.28 -3.99
C ALA A 92 9.52 4.28 -4.66
N SER A 93 9.94 5.54 -4.71
CA SER A 93 9.22 6.61 -5.41
C SER A 93 7.74 6.65 -5.03
N ILE A 94 7.46 6.62 -3.72
CA ILE A 94 6.11 6.91 -3.23
C ILE A 94 5.83 8.36 -3.60
N VAL A 95 4.68 8.60 -4.22
CA VAL A 95 4.30 9.91 -4.78
C VAL A 95 3.46 10.65 -3.76
N ASP A 96 3.85 11.89 -3.48
CA ASP A 96 3.13 12.86 -2.65
C ASP A 96 2.53 13.89 -3.60
N ASP A 97 1.22 14.06 -3.59
CA ASP A 97 0.57 15.07 -4.43
C ASP A 97 -0.23 16.09 -3.60
N SER A 98 -1.39 16.51 -3.95
CA SER A 98 -2.21 17.49 -3.22
C SER A 98 -3.70 17.20 -3.37
N LEU A 99 -4.04 15.95 -3.64
CA LEU A 99 -5.41 15.49 -3.80
C LEU A 99 -5.83 14.73 -2.54
N ASP A 100 -6.92 15.15 -1.91
CA ASP A 100 -7.59 14.36 -0.88
C ASP A 100 -8.03 13.01 -1.46
N GLU A 101 -7.44 11.91 -0.97
CA GLU A 101 -7.63 10.56 -1.46
C GLU A 101 -7.93 9.56 -0.32
N THR A 102 -8.28 8.36 -0.67
CA THR A 102 -8.37 7.28 0.32
C THR A 102 -7.01 6.63 0.53
N ASN A 103 -6.71 6.22 1.77
CA ASN A 103 -5.52 5.42 2.04
C ASN A 103 -5.45 4.19 1.13
N GLU A 104 -4.29 3.92 0.57
CA GLU A 104 -4.06 2.84 -0.37
C GLU A 104 -3.08 1.79 0.17
N THR A 105 -3.04 0.63 -0.46
CA THR A 105 -2.21 -0.49 -0.01
C THR A 105 -1.27 -1.01 -1.08
N VAL A 106 -0.05 -1.37 -0.66
CA VAL A 106 0.90 -2.19 -1.42
C VAL A 106 1.07 -3.51 -0.68
N VAL A 107 0.66 -4.60 -1.30
CA VAL A 107 0.74 -5.95 -0.71
C VAL A 107 1.84 -6.74 -1.40
N VAL A 108 2.85 -7.16 -0.63
CA VAL A 108 3.97 -7.97 -1.12
C VAL A 108 3.82 -9.40 -0.60
N THR A 109 3.82 -10.37 -1.50
CA THR A 109 3.67 -11.80 -1.17
C THR A 109 4.91 -12.57 -1.60
N LEU A 110 5.56 -13.26 -0.66
CA LEU A 110 6.71 -14.14 -0.92
C LEU A 110 6.26 -15.50 -1.47
N SER A 111 7.07 -16.08 -2.36
CA SER A 111 6.83 -17.40 -2.93
C SER A 111 8.12 -18.06 -3.43
N SER A 112 8.05 -19.35 -3.77
CA SER A 112 9.13 -20.09 -4.46
C SER A 112 10.53 -19.95 -3.83
N PRO A 113 10.71 -20.10 -2.51
CA PRO A 113 12.03 -19.97 -1.90
C PRO A 113 12.98 -21.07 -2.40
N ASN A 114 14.24 -20.71 -2.63
CA ASN A 114 15.32 -21.66 -2.94
C ASN A 114 16.38 -21.60 -1.83
N ASN A 115 16.88 -22.75 -1.38
CA ASN A 115 17.76 -22.93 -0.22
C ASN A 115 17.14 -22.49 1.12
N ALA A 116 15.82 -22.27 1.16
CA ALA A 116 15.01 -21.98 2.33
C ALA A 116 13.64 -22.68 2.21
N THR A 117 12.84 -22.60 3.25
CA THR A 117 11.40 -22.94 3.23
C THR A 117 10.60 -21.69 3.55
N LEU A 118 9.43 -21.52 2.95
CA LEU A 118 8.55 -20.41 3.25
C LEU A 118 8.00 -20.57 4.68
N GLY A 119 8.06 -19.50 5.47
CA GLY A 119 7.47 -19.46 6.80
C GLY A 119 6.01 -19.01 6.81
N SER A 120 5.48 -18.66 7.98
CA SER A 120 4.08 -18.25 8.16
C SER A 120 3.82 -16.81 7.71
N ASP A 121 4.81 -15.94 7.87
CA ASP A 121 4.69 -14.50 7.64
C ASP A 121 5.16 -14.14 6.21
N SER A 122 4.47 -14.72 5.23
CA SER A 122 4.82 -14.61 3.81
C SER A 122 4.13 -13.47 3.08
N VAL A 123 3.29 -12.68 3.76
CA VAL A 123 2.59 -11.52 3.21
C VAL A 123 2.84 -10.30 4.07
N HIS A 124 3.22 -9.18 3.43
CA HIS A 124 3.34 -7.87 4.07
C HIS A 124 2.43 -6.87 3.38
N THR A 125 1.66 -6.12 4.17
CA THR A 125 0.83 -5.02 3.67
C THR A 125 1.44 -3.69 4.14
N TYR A 126 1.82 -2.84 3.20
CA TYR A 126 2.16 -1.45 3.46
C TYR A 126 0.97 -0.57 3.10
N THR A 127 0.56 0.32 4.01
CA THR A 127 -0.48 1.32 3.75
C THR A 127 0.16 2.67 3.50
N ILE A 128 -0.11 3.25 2.34
CA ILE A 128 0.17 4.65 2.00
C ILE A 128 -0.98 5.45 2.58
N ASN A 129 -0.69 6.34 3.50
CA ASN A 129 -1.69 7.21 4.12
C ASN A 129 -1.70 8.54 3.39
N ASP A 130 -2.86 8.91 2.88
CA ASP A 130 -3.14 10.25 2.40
C ASP A 130 -2.89 11.28 3.51
N ASN A 131 -2.30 12.41 3.17
CA ASN A 131 -2.00 13.51 4.09
C ASN A 131 -2.60 14.86 3.66
N ASP A 132 -3.48 14.85 2.69
CA ASP A 132 -4.15 16.02 2.17
C ASP A 132 -5.53 16.23 2.81
N ASP A 133 -5.90 17.49 2.97
CA ASP A 133 -7.18 17.85 3.57
C ASP A 133 -8.29 17.84 2.51
N ALA A 134 -9.45 17.29 2.87
CA ALA A 134 -10.65 17.37 2.04
C ALA A 134 -10.98 18.84 1.67
N PRO A 135 -11.34 19.14 0.42
CA PRO A 135 -11.66 20.48 0.00
C PRO A 135 -12.91 21.02 0.69
N VAL A 136 -12.93 22.33 0.93
CA VAL A 136 -14.13 23.04 1.38
C VAL A 136 -15.04 23.33 0.20
N VAL A 137 -16.35 23.14 0.40
CA VAL A 137 -17.40 23.40 -0.59
C VAL A 137 -18.10 24.72 -0.23
N ASP A 138 -18.06 25.70 -1.12
CA ASP A 138 -18.68 26.99 -0.91
C ASP A 138 -19.44 27.52 -2.15
N PHE A 139 -20.44 28.35 -1.94
CA PHE A 139 -20.98 29.12 -3.05
C PHE A 139 -19.97 30.16 -3.52
N ASN A 140 -19.77 30.26 -4.84
CA ASN A 140 -18.92 31.27 -5.47
C ASN A 140 -19.31 32.71 -5.06
N ALA A 141 -20.58 32.94 -4.81
CA ALA A 141 -21.10 34.21 -4.35
C ALA A 141 -22.19 34.02 -3.27
N THR A 142 -22.09 34.76 -2.18
CA THR A 142 -23.04 34.73 -1.06
C THR A 142 -24.42 35.32 -1.39
N SER A 143 -24.54 36.09 -2.48
CA SER A 143 -25.79 36.67 -2.98
C SER A 143 -25.70 36.98 -4.48
N SER A 144 -26.84 36.92 -5.13
CA SER A 144 -26.97 37.38 -6.53
C SER A 144 -28.37 37.96 -6.76
N SER A 145 -28.50 38.78 -7.80
CA SER A 145 -29.79 39.34 -8.21
C SER A 145 -29.95 39.28 -9.73
N GLY A 146 -31.19 39.34 -10.19
CA GLY A 146 -31.53 39.36 -11.60
C GLY A 146 -32.89 40.05 -11.81
N ALA A 147 -33.16 40.54 -13.01
CA ALA A 147 -34.49 41.01 -13.38
C ALA A 147 -35.42 39.78 -13.60
N GLU A 148 -36.70 39.93 -13.35
CA GLU A 148 -37.71 38.89 -13.55
C GLU A 148 -37.80 38.42 -15.02
N SER A 149 -37.34 39.24 -15.95
CA SER A 149 -37.25 38.89 -17.37
C SER A 149 -36.13 37.90 -17.70
N VAL A 150 -35.23 37.57 -16.75
CA VAL A 150 -34.15 36.59 -16.92
C VAL A 150 -34.70 35.19 -16.69
N SER A 151 -34.63 34.35 -17.70
CA SER A 151 -35.24 33.01 -17.70
C SER A 151 -34.53 32.00 -16.86
N SER A 152 -33.25 32.19 -16.51
CA SER A 152 -32.46 31.29 -15.62
C SER A 152 -31.32 32.04 -14.94
N LYS A 153 -30.91 31.53 -13.79
CA LYS A 153 -29.75 32.02 -13.05
C LYS A 153 -28.98 30.84 -12.52
N ASP A 154 -27.73 30.74 -12.90
CA ASP A 154 -26.82 29.73 -12.36
C ASP A 154 -26.28 30.17 -11.00
N LEU A 155 -26.26 29.24 -10.06
CA LEU A 155 -25.61 29.36 -8.77
C LEU A 155 -24.40 28.41 -8.80
N THR A 156 -23.20 28.97 -8.78
CA THR A 156 -21.97 28.19 -8.85
C THR A 156 -21.52 27.81 -7.45
N VAL A 157 -21.18 26.54 -7.28
CA VAL A 157 -20.54 25.98 -6.09
C VAL A 157 -19.12 25.62 -6.48
N ASP A 158 -18.14 26.07 -5.71
CA ASP A 158 -16.72 25.85 -5.94
C ASP A 158 -16.14 24.96 -4.84
N LEU A 159 -15.10 24.22 -5.18
CA LEU A 159 -14.21 23.53 -4.24
C LEU A 159 -12.97 24.40 -4.01
N SER A 160 -12.48 24.44 -2.76
CA SER A 160 -11.25 25.15 -2.39
C SER A 160 -9.99 24.57 -3.05
N ALA A 161 -10.00 23.26 -3.36
CA ALA A 161 -8.94 22.51 -4.04
C ALA A 161 -9.55 21.36 -4.88
N ALA A 162 -8.75 20.73 -5.71
CA ALA A 162 -9.14 19.48 -6.36
C ALA A 162 -9.21 18.34 -5.30
N SER A 163 -10.04 17.34 -5.54
CA SER A 163 -10.12 16.10 -4.75
C SER A 163 -9.96 14.92 -5.69
N GLY A 164 -9.28 13.87 -5.24
CA GLY A 164 -9.21 12.58 -5.90
C GLY A 164 -10.48 11.75 -5.70
N GLN A 165 -11.42 12.23 -4.84
CA GLN A 165 -12.69 11.61 -4.53
C GLN A 165 -13.86 12.41 -5.09
N ASP A 166 -15.01 11.73 -5.32
CA ASP A 166 -16.26 12.40 -5.65
C ASP A 166 -16.73 13.23 -4.45
N VAL A 167 -16.95 14.51 -4.65
CA VAL A 167 -17.50 15.42 -3.63
C VAL A 167 -18.97 15.65 -3.91
N THR A 168 -19.81 15.41 -2.92
CA THR A 168 -21.26 15.63 -2.98
C THR A 168 -21.68 16.65 -1.93
N VAL A 169 -22.68 17.48 -2.24
CA VAL A 169 -23.26 18.45 -1.32
C VAL A 169 -24.78 18.47 -1.47
N ASP A 170 -25.48 18.33 -0.37
CA ASP A 170 -26.93 18.55 -0.31
C ASP A 170 -27.23 20.04 -0.23
N TYR A 171 -28.27 20.49 -0.93
CA TYR A 171 -28.72 21.85 -0.83
C TYR A 171 -30.22 21.94 -0.60
N ALA A 172 -30.66 22.96 0.15
CA ALA A 172 -32.05 23.25 0.42
C ALA A 172 -32.45 24.62 -0.09
N VAL A 173 -33.60 24.70 -0.71
CA VAL A 173 -34.16 25.95 -1.24
C VAL A 173 -35.20 26.49 -0.27
N THR A 174 -34.99 27.73 0.19
CA THR A 174 -35.92 28.44 1.07
C THR A 174 -36.09 29.89 0.62
N GLY A 175 -37.08 30.58 1.13
CA GLY A 175 -37.28 32.00 0.82
C GLY A 175 -38.77 32.38 0.74
N THR A 176 -39.03 33.57 0.24
CA THR A 176 -40.39 34.12 0.08
C THR A 176 -40.97 33.88 -1.31
N ALA A 177 -40.11 33.61 -2.32
CA ALA A 177 -40.55 33.27 -3.67
C ALA A 177 -41.14 31.87 -3.70
N THR A 178 -42.17 31.67 -4.51
CA THR A 178 -42.90 30.41 -4.64
C THR A 178 -42.27 29.54 -5.70
N GLY A 179 -41.78 28.37 -5.29
CA GLY A 179 -41.17 27.36 -6.19
C GLY A 179 -42.20 26.62 -7.05
N SER A 180 -41.80 25.49 -7.59
CA SER A 180 -42.66 24.58 -8.41
C SER A 180 -43.22 25.22 -9.67
N GLY A 181 -42.46 26.16 -10.26
CA GLY A 181 -42.80 26.78 -11.55
C GLY A 181 -43.71 28.00 -11.45
N THR A 182 -44.01 28.55 -10.25
CA THR A 182 -44.70 29.82 -10.09
C THR A 182 -43.71 30.97 -10.30
N ASP A 183 -42.76 31.15 -9.40
CA ASP A 183 -41.72 32.18 -9.52
C ASP A 183 -40.38 31.60 -10.01
N TYR A 184 -40.10 30.35 -9.68
CA TYR A 184 -38.92 29.62 -10.13
C TYR A 184 -39.15 28.10 -10.12
N THR A 185 -38.24 27.36 -10.78
CA THR A 185 -38.19 25.90 -10.76
C THR A 185 -36.82 25.46 -10.25
N LEU A 186 -36.72 25.09 -8.99
CA LEU A 186 -35.58 24.47 -8.34
C LEU A 186 -36.09 23.68 -7.14
N ALA A 187 -35.81 22.38 -7.08
CA ALA A 187 -36.08 21.53 -5.94
C ALA A 187 -34.83 21.40 -5.06
N ASN A 188 -35.02 20.86 -3.84
CA ASN A 188 -33.88 20.45 -3.01
C ASN A 188 -33.13 19.31 -3.71
N GLY A 189 -31.83 19.23 -3.57
CA GLY A 189 -30.95 18.22 -4.14
C GLY A 189 -29.94 17.69 -3.15
#